data_48b3513141fb2b83c0b89329551b2656
#
_entry.id   48b3513141fb2b83c0b89329551b2656
#
_cell.length_a   1.000
_cell.length_b   1.000
_cell.length_c   1.000
_cell.angle_alpha   90.00
_cell.angle_beta   90.00
_cell.angle_gamma   90.00
#
_symmetry.space_group_name_H-M   'P 1'
#
loop_
_entity.id
_entity.type
_entity.pdbx_description
1 polymer ?
#
loop_
_entity_poly.entity_id
_entity_poly.type
_entity_poly.pdbx_seq_one_letter_code
_entity_poly.pdbx_strand_id
1 'polypeptide(L)' 'KQSEELVLEVEIPKSKLKGVAAIMGWGSDDEEAFVKGIAGFNVSQTQALDLENLLGEKFYSKDVIVQIAGGEIS' A
#
# COMPACT_ATOMS: atom_id res chain seq x y z
N LYS A 1 28.25 -4.53 10.55
CA LYS A 1 27.55 -3.95 9.76
C LYS A 1 26.19 -4.30 9.86
N GLN A 2 25.35 -3.51 9.79
CA GLN A 2 24.04 -3.87 9.88
C GLN A 2 23.39 -3.66 8.56
N SER A 3 22.38 -4.38 8.29
CA SER A 3 21.68 -4.18 7.08
C SER A 3 20.56 -3.22 7.31
N GLU A 4 20.36 -2.37 6.35
CA GLU A 4 19.31 -1.44 6.44
C GLU A 4 18.18 -1.93 5.63
N GLU A 5 17.00 -1.90 6.17
CA GLU A 5 15.85 -2.25 5.42
C GLU A 5 15.36 -1.06 4.68
N LEU A 6 15.16 -1.22 3.40
CA LEU A 6 14.59 -0.15 2.61
C LEU A 6 13.10 -0.27 2.63
N VAL A 7 12.44 0.77 3.08
CA VAL A 7 10.99 0.78 3.14
C VAL A 7 10.49 1.84 2.19
N LEU A 8 9.62 1.43 1.28
CA LEU A 8 9.02 2.34 0.35
C LEU A 8 7.57 2.54 0.73
N GLU A 9 7.19 3.77 0.97
CA GLU A 9 5.82 4.07 1.30
C GLU A 9 5.12 4.60 0.07
N VAL A 10 4.03 3.98 -0.29
CA VAL A 10 3.29 4.34 -1.48
C VAL A 10 1.98 4.98 -1.05
N GLU A 11 1.75 6.19 -1.51
CA GLU A 11 0.50 6.86 -1.22
C GLU A 11 -0.58 6.39 -2.15
N ILE A 12 -1.74 6.10 -1.61
CA ILE A 12 -2.86 5.61 -2.39
C ILE A 12 -3.85 6.73 -2.57
N PRO A 13 -4.10 7.15 -3.80
CA PRO A 13 -5.10 8.18 -4.02
C PRO A 13 -6.49 7.64 -3.73
N LYS A 14 -7.36 8.54 -3.34
CA LYS A 14 -8.70 8.18 -2.97
C LYS A 14 -9.42 7.45 -4.09
N SER A 15 -9.15 7.83 -5.32
CA SER A 15 -9.83 7.22 -6.44
C SER A 15 -9.42 5.77 -6.65
N LYS A 16 -8.30 5.35 -6.07
CA LYS A 16 -7.86 3.96 -6.19
C LYS A 16 -8.14 3.15 -4.94
N LEU A 17 -8.76 3.76 -3.95
CA LEU A 17 -8.95 3.09 -2.68
C LEU A 17 -9.72 1.80 -2.79
N LYS A 18 -10.77 1.79 -3.58
CA LYS A 18 -11.56 0.58 -3.70
C LYS A 18 -10.79 -0.55 -4.34
N GLY A 19 -9.95 -0.24 -5.32
CA GLY A 19 -9.12 -1.24 -5.93
C GLY A 19 -8.10 -1.80 -4.96
N VAL A 20 -7.53 -0.94 -4.15
CA VAL A 20 -6.58 -1.38 -3.15
C VAL A 20 -7.28 -2.26 -2.12
N ALA A 21 -8.46 -1.87 -1.68
CA ALA A 21 -9.18 -2.67 -0.72
C ALA A 21 -9.47 -4.07 -1.26
N ALA A 22 -9.81 -4.15 -2.53
CA ALA A 22 -10.06 -5.45 -3.13
C ALA A 22 -8.79 -6.29 -3.18
N ILE A 23 -7.68 -5.68 -3.53
CA ILE A 23 -6.41 -6.40 -3.59
C ILE A 23 -6.01 -6.89 -2.21
N MET A 24 -6.20 -6.04 -1.20
CA MET A 24 -5.78 -6.37 0.14
C MET A 24 -6.78 -7.24 0.87
N GLY A 25 -7.99 -7.35 0.36
CA GLY A 25 -9.02 -8.13 1.01
C GLY A 25 -9.58 -7.46 2.24
N TRP A 26 -9.65 -6.16 2.23
CA TRP A 26 -10.10 -5.41 3.39
C TRP A 26 -11.61 -5.40 3.52
N GLY A 27 -12.06 -5.39 4.78
CA GLY A 27 -13.46 -5.05 5.04
C GLY A 27 -13.58 -3.55 5.24
N SER A 28 -14.78 -3.12 5.57
CA SER A 28 -15.00 -1.68 5.70
C SER A 28 -14.23 -1.10 6.89
N ASP A 29 -14.02 -1.88 7.94
CA ASP A 29 -13.27 -1.38 9.07
C ASP A 29 -11.83 -1.12 8.70
N ASP A 30 -11.21 -2.04 7.96
CA ASP A 30 -9.85 -1.87 7.54
C ASP A 30 -9.71 -0.69 6.59
N GLU A 31 -10.65 -0.56 5.69
CA GLU A 31 -10.65 0.51 4.74
C GLU A 31 -10.74 1.86 5.46
N GLU A 32 -11.60 1.94 6.45
CA GLU A 32 -11.76 3.16 7.18
C GLU A 32 -10.48 3.52 7.95
N ALA A 33 -9.85 2.53 8.59
CA ALA A 33 -8.63 2.78 9.31
C ALA A 33 -7.54 3.28 8.36
N PHE A 34 -7.48 2.71 7.17
CA PHE A 34 -6.49 3.13 6.20
C PHE A 34 -6.73 4.58 5.77
N VAL A 35 -7.97 4.91 5.49
CA VAL A 35 -8.31 6.25 5.02
C VAL A 35 -7.99 7.29 6.08
N LYS A 36 -8.21 6.95 7.33
CA LYS A 36 -7.94 7.87 8.40
C LYS A 36 -6.46 7.99 8.72
N GLY A 37 -5.65 7.16 8.09
CA GLY A 37 -4.22 7.22 8.35
C GLY A 37 -3.84 6.64 9.68
N ILE A 38 -4.70 5.82 10.26
CA ILE A 38 -4.42 5.25 11.56
C ILE A 38 -3.35 4.20 11.48
N ALA A 39 -3.29 3.46 10.40
CA ALA A 39 -2.35 2.37 10.27
C ALA A 39 -1.82 2.29 8.87
N GLY A 40 -0.56 1.92 8.77
CA GLY A 40 0.01 1.57 7.50
C GLY A 40 -0.05 0.07 7.34
N PHE A 41 -0.03 -0.40 6.13
CA PHE A 41 -0.12 -1.82 5.85
C PHE A 41 1.05 -2.28 5.04
N ASN A 42 1.65 -3.39 5.44
CA ASN A 42 2.70 -4.01 4.65
C ASN A 42 2.05 -4.80 3.53
N VAL A 43 2.74 -4.84 2.41
CA VAL A 43 2.21 -5.44 1.21
C VAL A 43 3.08 -6.62 0.83
N SER A 44 2.47 -7.76 0.56
CA SER A 44 3.21 -8.92 0.10
C SER A 44 3.60 -8.74 -1.36
N GLN A 45 4.44 -9.64 -1.84
CA GLN A 45 4.89 -9.57 -3.23
C GLN A 45 3.72 -9.60 -4.20
N THR A 46 2.82 -10.55 -4.00
CA THR A 46 1.68 -10.65 -4.91
C THR A 46 0.82 -9.40 -4.87
N GLN A 47 0.60 -8.89 -3.67
CA GLN A 47 -0.20 -7.68 -3.54
C GLN A 47 0.50 -6.49 -4.15
N ALA A 48 1.83 -6.43 -4.00
CA ALA A 48 2.57 -5.31 -4.57
C ALA A 48 2.47 -5.32 -6.09
N LEU A 49 2.55 -6.50 -6.68
CA LEU A 49 2.44 -6.58 -8.13
C LEU A 49 1.05 -6.17 -8.60
N ASP A 50 0.03 -6.58 -7.86
CA ASP A 50 -1.31 -6.17 -8.21
C ASP A 50 -1.48 -4.66 -8.07
N LEU A 51 -0.87 -4.09 -7.04
CA LEU A 51 -0.93 -2.65 -6.86
C LEU A 51 -0.20 -1.90 -7.96
N GLU A 52 0.91 -2.46 -8.43
CA GLU A 52 1.60 -1.84 -9.55
C GLU A 52 0.68 -1.73 -10.75
N ASN A 53 -0.06 -2.78 -11.03
CA ASN A 53 -0.99 -2.75 -12.14
C ASN A 53 -2.11 -1.74 -11.91
N LEU A 54 -2.62 -1.70 -10.70
CA LEU A 54 -3.70 -0.79 -10.39
C LEU A 54 -3.26 0.67 -10.50
N LEU A 55 -2.07 0.97 -10.00
CA LEU A 55 -1.59 2.33 -9.98
C LEU A 55 -0.86 2.74 -11.25
N GLY A 56 -0.50 1.77 -12.06
CA GLY A 56 0.22 2.07 -13.29
C GLY A 56 1.66 2.44 -13.06
N GLU A 57 2.26 1.99 -11.97
CA GLU A 57 3.63 2.32 -11.64
C GLU A 57 4.34 1.09 -11.14
N LYS A 58 5.62 1.03 -11.37
CA LYS A 58 6.42 -0.06 -10.86
C LYS A 58 7.23 0.42 -9.68
N PHE A 59 7.04 -0.21 -8.55
CA PHE A 59 7.78 0.18 -7.36
C PHE A 59 8.27 -1.02 -6.54
N TYR A 60 7.85 -2.21 -6.87
CA TYR A 60 8.22 -3.36 -6.06
C TYR A 60 9.65 -3.79 -6.35
N SER A 61 10.36 -4.15 -5.30
CA SER A 61 11.68 -4.73 -5.43
C SER A 61 11.83 -5.76 -4.34
N LYS A 62 12.59 -6.83 -4.61
CA LYS A 62 12.76 -7.84 -3.59
C LYS A 62 13.47 -7.33 -2.38
N ASP A 63 14.25 -6.27 -2.52
CA ASP A 63 15.00 -5.74 -1.38
C ASP A 63 14.30 -4.63 -0.67
N VAL A 64 13.04 -4.39 -0.99
CA VAL A 64 12.32 -3.25 -0.44
C VAL A 64 11.04 -3.74 0.20
N ILE A 65 10.77 -3.26 1.39
CA ILE A 65 9.49 -3.52 2.03
C ILE A 65 8.54 -2.44 1.57
N VAL A 66 7.45 -2.86 0.94
CA VAL A 66 6.48 -1.91 0.42
C VAL A 66 5.36 -1.75 1.43
N GLN A 67 5.10 -0.52 1.79
CA GLN A 67 3.99 -0.19 2.67
C GLN A 67 3.09 0.78 1.95
N ILE A 68 1.79 0.67 2.18
CA ILE A 68 0.87 1.64 1.62
C ILE A 68 0.30 2.47 2.75
N ALA A 69 0.04 3.72 2.45
CA ALA A 69 -0.50 4.64 3.43
C ALA A 69 -1.62 5.43 2.80
N GLY A 70 -2.64 5.67 3.56
CA GLY A 70 -3.74 6.47 3.12
C GLY A 70 -3.36 7.91 3.20
N GLY A 71 -3.21 8.51 2.11
CA GLY A 71 -2.94 9.91 2.09
C GLY A 71 -4.19 10.60 2.49
N GLU A 72 -4.05 11.54 3.37
CA GLU A 72 -5.12 12.28 3.74
C GLU A 72 -5.29 13.28 2.74
N ILE A 73 -5.82 12.99 1.72
CA ILE A 73 -5.92 13.92 0.71
C ILE A 73 -7.14 14.66 0.82
N SER A 74 -7.07 15.79 1.01
CA SER A 74 -8.29 16.53 1.11
C SER A 74 -8.86 16.89 -0.18
#